data_8fffb1d90f6174f5a88ce5dabeabd42e
#
_entry.id   8fffb1d90f6174f5a88ce5dabeabd42e
#
_cell.length_a   1.000
_cell.length_b   1.000
_cell.length_c   1.000
_cell.angle_alpha   90.00
_cell.angle_beta   90.00
_cell.angle_gamma   90.00
#
_symmetry.space_group_name_H-M   'P 1'
#
loop_
_entity.id
_entity.type
_entity.pdbx_description
1 polymer ?
#
loop_
_entity_poly.entity_id
_entity_poly.type
_entity_poly.pdbx_seq_one_letter_code
_entity_poly.pdbx_strand_id
1 'polypeptide(L)'
;TIKLFAVVMALGGALIVLLALRVITSIQRAVKLLREASGQMASGDTTVRVRYQGQDELRDVAIAFNNMSERFQTALQDVDRSAEQLAAASEETSVITVNTSESMQKQQNEISQVATAMNEMHATASEVARSASQAADAARHADKEAALGRDVSLQTIDAIENLASGVESATAVIEALAKDSEDIGSVLDVIRSIAEQTNLLALNAAIEAARAGEAGRGFAVVADEVRTLASRTQQSTQEINDMVARLQSGAAQAVAAMETGRVQARAGVEQTLKTTACLESIVSAIHTINDMNVQIASAAEEQSAVSEEITRSVVAINDLTTETTDGAMQTTQDSHEVA
;
A
#
# COMPACT_ATOMS: atom_id res chain seq x y z
N THR A 1 -24.27 35.06 -136.58
CA THR A 1 -23.44 34.17 -135.72
C THR A 1 -22.58 34.98 -134.74
N ILE A 2 -21.90 36.03 -135.15
CA ILE A 2 -21.00 36.82 -134.23
C ILE A 2 -21.73 37.46 -133.08
N LYS A 3 -22.98 38.05 -133.32
CA LYS A 3 -23.75 38.64 -132.22
C LYS A 3 -24.22 37.64 -131.12
N LEU A 4 -24.57 36.40 -131.53
CA LEU A 4 -24.95 35.30 -130.58
C LEU A 4 -23.78 34.87 -129.73
N PHE A 5 -22.56 34.76 -130.30
CA PHE A 5 -21.34 34.38 -129.61
C PHE A 5 -20.93 35.46 -128.58
N ALA A 6 -21.02 36.75 -128.98
CA ALA A 6 -20.75 37.86 -128.05
C ALA A 6 -21.70 37.87 -126.87
N VAL A 7 -22.99 37.59 -127.02
CA VAL A 7 -24.03 37.57 -125.98
C VAL A 7 -23.75 36.34 -125.04
N VAL A 8 -23.40 35.16 -125.61
CA VAL A 8 -23.08 34.01 -124.77
C VAL A 8 -21.80 34.20 -123.96
N MET A 9 -20.76 34.86 -124.52
CA MET A 9 -19.54 35.21 -123.79
C MET A 9 -19.82 36.28 -122.69
N ALA A 10 -20.67 37.27 -122.98
CA ALA A 10 -21.08 38.27 -122.01
C ALA A 10 -21.91 37.65 -120.83
N LEU A 11 -22.84 36.70 -121.15
CA LEU A 11 -23.64 36.01 -120.14
C LEU A 11 -22.76 35.05 -119.32
N GLY A 12 -21.80 34.34 -119.95
CA GLY A 12 -20.80 33.46 -119.27
C GLY A 12 -19.91 34.27 -118.35
N GLY A 13 -19.40 35.42 -118.83
CA GLY A 13 -18.61 36.33 -118.03
C GLY A 13 -19.39 36.89 -116.78
N ALA A 14 -20.64 37.31 -117.03
CA ALA A 14 -21.53 37.79 -115.96
C ALA A 14 -21.84 36.71 -114.95
N LEU A 15 -22.03 35.41 -115.38
CA LEU A 15 -22.27 34.30 -114.49
C LEU A 15 -21.03 34.00 -113.62
N ILE A 16 -19.81 34.05 -114.19
CA ILE A 16 -18.54 33.86 -113.49
C ILE A 16 -18.36 34.98 -112.43
N VAL A 17 -18.62 36.23 -112.84
CA VAL A 17 -18.50 37.33 -111.85
C VAL A 17 -19.54 37.21 -110.69
N LEU A 18 -20.77 36.80 -111.01
CA LEU A 18 -21.82 36.58 -110.01
C LEU A 18 -21.44 35.44 -109.03
N LEU A 19 -20.91 34.35 -109.54
CA LEU A 19 -20.41 33.19 -108.75
C LEU A 19 -19.21 33.62 -107.84
N ALA A 20 -18.26 34.37 -108.45
CA ALA A 20 -17.08 34.86 -107.71
C ALA A 20 -17.53 35.83 -106.59
N LEU A 21 -18.47 36.76 -106.86
CA LEU A 21 -19.03 37.68 -105.88
C LEU A 21 -19.73 36.89 -104.68
N ARG A 22 -20.49 35.87 -105.09
CA ARG A 22 -21.17 34.99 -104.13
C ARG A 22 -20.23 34.28 -103.20
N VAL A 23 -19.13 33.70 -103.73
CA VAL A 23 -18.09 33.08 -102.95
C VAL A 23 -17.32 34.02 -102.03
N ILE A 24 -16.93 35.22 -102.61
CA ILE A 24 -16.26 36.29 -101.82
C ILE A 24 -17.09 36.70 -100.66
N THR A 25 -18.40 37.02 -100.86
CA THR A 25 -19.29 37.41 -99.83
C THR A 25 -19.56 36.37 -98.76
N SER A 26 -19.64 35.09 -99.13
CA SER A 26 -19.73 33.94 -98.19
C SER A 26 -18.51 33.89 -97.29
N ILE A 27 -17.29 33.85 -97.89
CA ILE A 27 -16.02 33.85 -97.14
C ILE A 27 -15.93 35.08 -96.21
N GLN A 28 -16.19 36.27 -96.73
CA GLN A 28 -16.11 37.48 -95.84
C GLN A 28 -17.06 37.42 -94.64
N ARG A 29 -18.30 36.91 -94.84
CA ARG A 29 -19.32 36.80 -93.82
C ARG A 29 -18.84 35.78 -92.73
N ALA A 30 -18.34 34.62 -93.16
CA ALA A 30 -17.82 33.56 -92.20
C ALA A 30 -16.64 34.08 -91.40
N VAL A 31 -15.63 34.67 -92.08
CA VAL A 31 -14.47 35.27 -91.44
C VAL A 31 -14.80 36.31 -90.48
N LYS A 32 -15.79 37.20 -90.81
CA LYS A 32 -16.29 38.25 -89.94
C LYS A 32 -16.96 37.67 -88.70
N LEU A 33 -17.81 36.64 -88.84
CA LEU A 33 -18.49 35.99 -87.70
C LEU A 33 -17.47 35.28 -86.76
N LEU A 34 -16.50 34.57 -87.39
CA LEU A 34 -15.42 33.90 -86.58
C LEU A 34 -14.54 34.90 -85.87
N ARG A 35 -14.20 36.03 -86.50
CA ARG A 35 -13.42 37.10 -85.87
C ARG A 35 -14.14 37.75 -84.69
N GLU A 36 -15.42 38.02 -84.88
CA GLU A 36 -16.30 38.66 -83.83
C GLU A 36 -16.45 37.67 -82.67
N ALA A 37 -16.73 36.38 -82.95
CA ALA A 37 -16.85 35.33 -81.93
C ALA A 37 -15.52 35.09 -81.17
N SER A 38 -14.38 35.04 -81.92
CA SER A 38 -13.05 34.93 -81.29
C SER A 38 -12.71 36.14 -80.42
N GLY A 39 -13.13 37.37 -80.83
CA GLY A 39 -12.93 38.55 -80.00
C GLY A 39 -13.79 38.58 -78.75
N GLN A 40 -15.01 38.06 -78.77
CA GLN A 40 -15.87 37.89 -77.61
C GLN A 40 -15.32 36.81 -76.67
N MET A 41 -14.86 35.67 -77.24
CA MET A 41 -14.24 34.65 -76.45
C MET A 41 -12.94 35.12 -75.75
N ALA A 42 -12.12 35.91 -76.49
CA ALA A 42 -10.92 36.51 -75.89
C ALA A 42 -11.22 37.57 -74.80
N SER A 43 -12.41 38.19 -74.81
CA SER A 43 -12.88 39.08 -73.73
C SER A 43 -13.55 38.35 -72.55
N GLY A 44 -13.59 36.99 -72.62
CA GLY A 44 -14.11 36.17 -71.50
C GLY A 44 -15.50 35.57 -71.74
N ASP A 45 -16.20 35.93 -72.84
CA ASP A 45 -17.50 35.32 -73.15
C ASP A 45 -17.35 33.97 -73.86
N THR A 46 -17.36 32.89 -73.09
CA THR A 46 -17.27 31.51 -73.57
C THR A 46 -18.63 30.95 -74.03
N THR A 47 -19.72 31.72 -73.85
CA THR A 47 -21.06 31.30 -74.30
C THR A 47 -21.31 31.56 -75.79
N VAL A 48 -20.44 32.34 -76.42
CA VAL A 48 -20.55 32.73 -77.85
C VAL A 48 -20.50 31.47 -78.76
N ARG A 49 -21.38 31.48 -79.80
CA ARG A 49 -21.44 30.43 -80.81
C ARG A 49 -21.54 31.07 -82.20
N VAL A 50 -20.75 30.59 -83.13
CA VAL A 50 -20.77 31.00 -84.53
C VAL A 50 -21.95 30.32 -85.29
N ARG A 51 -22.93 31.10 -85.71
CA ARG A 51 -24.08 30.62 -86.46
C ARG A 51 -23.84 30.86 -87.95
N TYR A 52 -23.11 29.99 -88.60
CA TYR A 52 -22.83 29.96 -90.06
C TYR A 52 -23.76 28.99 -90.78
N GLN A 53 -24.54 29.45 -91.79
CA GLN A 53 -25.54 28.67 -92.54
C GLN A 53 -25.05 28.17 -93.91
N GLY A 54 -23.80 28.43 -94.28
CA GLY A 54 -23.16 27.86 -95.48
C GLY A 54 -23.09 26.32 -95.45
N GLN A 55 -22.94 25.74 -96.69
CA GLN A 55 -22.72 24.28 -96.82
C GLN A 55 -21.33 24.03 -97.44
N ASP A 56 -20.40 24.86 -97.00
CA ASP A 56 -18.99 24.81 -97.44
C ASP A 56 -18.06 24.50 -96.27
N GLU A 57 -16.76 24.41 -96.49
CA GLU A 57 -15.68 24.04 -95.55
C GLU A 57 -15.65 25.03 -94.39
N LEU A 58 -16.19 26.26 -94.53
CA LEU A 58 -16.27 27.23 -93.46
C LEU A 58 -17.30 26.86 -92.40
N ARG A 59 -18.29 26.02 -92.70
CA ARG A 59 -19.20 25.42 -91.74
C ARG A 59 -18.48 24.50 -90.81
N ASP A 60 -17.54 23.66 -91.32
CA ASP A 60 -16.76 22.77 -90.46
C ASP A 60 -15.86 23.56 -89.47
N VAL A 61 -15.28 24.67 -89.99
CA VAL A 61 -14.51 25.58 -89.07
C VAL A 61 -15.42 26.22 -88.00
N ALA A 62 -16.66 26.64 -88.37
CA ALA A 62 -17.61 27.16 -87.39
C ALA A 62 -18.03 26.09 -86.33
N ILE A 63 -18.25 24.84 -86.79
CA ILE A 63 -18.54 23.70 -85.89
C ILE A 63 -17.35 23.44 -84.97
N ALA A 64 -16.12 23.36 -85.49
CA ALA A 64 -14.92 23.15 -84.73
C ALA A 64 -14.68 24.26 -83.66
N PHE A 65 -14.92 25.52 -84.07
CA PHE A 65 -14.91 26.68 -83.11
C PHE A 65 -15.95 26.53 -82.01
N ASN A 66 -17.21 26.18 -82.34
CA ASN A 66 -18.27 25.98 -81.36
C ASN A 66 -17.94 24.84 -80.39
N ASN A 67 -17.40 23.70 -80.89
CA ASN A 67 -16.97 22.58 -80.03
C ASN A 67 -15.81 22.98 -79.13
N MET A 68 -14.86 23.79 -79.59
CA MET A 68 -13.79 24.34 -78.78
C MET A 68 -14.37 25.27 -77.70
N SER A 69 -15.27 26.21 -78.04
CA SER A 69 -15.93 27.10 -77.12
C SER A 69 -16.72 26.36 -76.06
N GLU A 70 -17.43 25.28 -76.37
CA GLU A 70 -18.15 24.40 -75.45
C GLU A 70 -17.23 23.71 -74.46
N ARG A 71 -16.13 23.15 -74.96
CA ARG A 71 -15.12 22.51 -74.08
C ARG A 71 -14.48 23.52 -73.12
N PHE A 72 -14.16 24.71 -73.61
CA PHE A 72 -13.63 25.80 -72.75
C PHE A 72 -14.62 26.20 -71.69
N GLN A 73 -15.90 26.36 -72.04
CA GLN A 73 -16.96 26.68 -71.09
C GLN A 73 -17.10 25.60 -70.02
N THR A 74 -17.13 24.31 -70.41
CA THR A 74 -17.20 23.18 -69.45
C THR A 74 -15.97 23.15 -68.52
N ALA A 75 -14.77 23.34 -69.12
CA ALA A 75 -13.54 23.34 -68.30
C ALA A 75 -13.51 24.49 -67.28
N LEU A 76 -13.99 25.70 -67.65
CA LEU A 76 -14.10 26.83 -66.74
C LEU A 76 -15.14 26.59 -65.63
N GLN A 77 -16.30 25.97 -65.99
CA GLN A 77 -17.30 25.57 -65.01
C GLN A 77 -16.79 24.52 -64.02
N ASP A 78 -15.96 23.56 -64.49
CA ASP A 78 -15.34 22.56 -63.64
C ASP A 78 -14.28 23.19 -62.69
N VAL A 79 -13.49 24.16 -63.21
CA VAL A 79 -12.55 24.94 -62.37
C VAL A 79 -13.29 25.77 -61.30
N ASP A 80 -14.36 26.45 -61.69
CA ASP A 80 -15.18 27.28 -60.77
C ASP A 80 -15.78 26.40 -59.66
N ARG A 81 -16.37 25.26 -60.04
CA ARG A 81 -16.87 24.25 -59.07
C ARG A 81 -15.79 23.72 -58.15
N SER A 82 -14.61 23.44 -58.70
CA SER A 82 -13.47 22.96 -57.91
C SER A 82 -12.95 24.02 -56.91
N ALA A 83 -12.97 25.30 -57.34
CA ALA A 83 -12.60 26.44 -56.47
C ALA A 83 -13.61 26.60 -55.33
N GLU A 84 -14.92 26.52 -55.61
CA GLU A 84 -15.95 26.54 -54.58
C GLU A 84 -15.82 25.41 -53.59
N GLN A 85 -15.53 24.17 -54.04
CA GLN A 85 -15.28 22.99 -53.19
C GLN A 85 -14.04 23.18 -52.35
N LEU A 86 -12.97 23.75 -52.91
CA LEU A 86 -11.73 24.02 -52.21
C LEU A 86 -11.92 25.07 -51.10
N ALA A 87 -12.63 26.14 -51.41
CA ALA A 87 -12.97 27.16 -50.41
C ALA A 87 -13.79 26.58 -49.24
N ALA A 88 -14.83 25.77 -49.57
CA ALA A 88 -15.61 25.10 -48.53
C ALA A 88 -14.78 24.13 -47.67
N ALA A 89 -13.87 23.35 -48.27
CA ALA A 89 -12.98 22.46 -47.57
C ALA A 89 -11.95 23.20 -46.71
N SER A 90 -11.46 24.35 -47.17
CA SER A 90 -10.59 25.26 -46.39
C SER A 90 -11.28 25.81 -45.15
N GLU A 91 -12.52 26.24 -45.28
CA GLU A 91 -13.33 26.74 -44.15
C GLU A 91 -13.57 25.61 -43.12
N GLU A 92 -13.96 24.41 -43.58
CA GLU A 92 -14.13 23.26 -42.70
C GLU A 92 -12.81 22.87 -41.98
N THR A 93 -11.69 22.90 -42.69
CA THR A 93 -10.37 22.65 -42.13
C THR A 93 -10.01 23.69 -41.05
N SER A 94 -10.29 24.96 -41.30
CA SER A 94 -10.09 26.04 -40.32
C SER A 94 -10.89 25.80 -39.04
N VAL A 95 -12.16 25.41 -39.12
CA VAL A 95 -12.99 25.09 -37.96
C VAL A 95 -12.40 23.87 -37.19
N ILE A 96 -11.98 22.84 -37.88
CA ILE A 96 -11.38 21.65 -37.25
C ILE A 96 -10.08 22.02 -36.49
N THR A 97 -9.25 22.86 -37.09
CA THR A 97 -7.96 23.25 -36.45
C THR A 97 -8.15 24.15 -35.24
N VAL A 98 -9.16 25.05 -35.26
CA VAL A 98 -9.56 25.84 -34.07
C VAL A 98 -10.00 24.92 -32.94
N ASN A 99 -10.89 23.95 -33.20
CA ASN A 99 -11.35 22.98 -32.22
C ASN A 99 -10.19 22.11 -31.68
N THR A 100 -9.24 21.77 -32.56
CA THR A 100 -8.02 21.05 -32.16
C THR A 100 -7.18 21.86 -31.20
N SER A 101 -6.96 23.15 -31.49
CA SER A 101 -6.21 24.07 -30.62
C SER A 101 -6.86 24.22 -29.25
N GLU A 102 -8.19 24.35 -29.19
CA GLU A 102 -8.92 24.40 -27.92
C GLU A 102 -8.79 23.10 -27.12
N SER A 103 -8.80 21.95 -27.81
CA SER A 103 -8.63 20.64 -27.18
C SER A 103 -7.20 20.47 -26.62
N MET A 104 -6.19 20.93 -27.36
CA MET A 104 -4.80 20.94 -26.90
C MET A 104 -4.60 21.83 -25.67
N GLN A 105 -5.28 22.98 -25.59
CA GLN A 105 -5.23 23.83 -24.40
C GLN A 105 -5.82 23.15 -23.15
N LYS A 106 -6.92 22.40 -23.32
CA LYS A 106 -7.49 21.61 -22.22
C LYS A 106 -6.52 20.51 -21.81
N GLN A 107 -5.95 19.79 -22.78
CA GLN A 107 -4.96 18.75 -22.55
C GLN A 107 -3.72 19.28 -21.81
N GLN A 108 -3.24 20.49 -22.14
CA GLN A 108 -2.14 21.16 -21.43
C GLN A 108 -2.43 21.33 -19.93
N ASN A 109 -3.67 21.72 -19.59
CA ASN A 109 -4.09 21.88 -18.20
C ASN A 109 -4.13 20.52 -17.46
N GLU A 110 -4.64 19.47 -18.12
CA GLU A 110 -4.67 18.12 -17.55
C GLU A 110 -3.25 17.57 -17.35
N ILE A 111 -2.33 17.76 -18.29
CA ILE A 111 -0.92 17.40 -18.17
C ILE A 111 -0.28 18.07 -16.96
N SER A 112 -0.56 19.37 -16.73
CA SER A 112 -0.05 20.10 -15.56
C SER A 112 -0.57 19.51 -14.23
N GLN A 113 -1.83 19.10 -14.19
CA GLN A 113 -2.39 18.43 -13.00
C GLN A 113 -1.76 17.07 -12.77
N VAL A 114 -1.58 16.27 -13.82
CA VAL A 114 -0.90 14.97 -13.73
C VAL A 114 0.54 15.14 -13.26
N ALA A 115 1.27 16.12 -13.79
CA ALA A 115 2.65 16.41 -13.35
C ALA A 115 2.71 16.75 -11.85
N THR A 116 1.76 17.54 -11.35
CA THR A 116 1.65 17.88 -9.93
C THR A 116 1.37 16.61 -9.10
N ALA A 117 0.39 15.80 -9.51
CA ALA A 117 0.05 14.55 -8.82
C ALA A 117 1.22 13.54 -8.80
N MET A 118 2.04 13.50 -9.87
CA MET A 118 3.25 12.65 -9.89
C MET A 118 4.31 13.12 -8.90
N ASN A 119 4.51 14.43 -8.76
CA ASN A 119 5.42 14.98 -7.75
C ASN A 119 4.95 14.67 -6.32
N GLU A 120 3.65 14.78 -6.06
CA GLU A 120 3.07 14.40 -4.77
C GLU A 120 3.19 12.91 -4.50
N MET A 121 2.98 12.07 -5.53
CA MET A 121 3.15 10.62 -5.43
C MET A 121 4.59 10.24 -5.11
N HIS A 122 5.58 10.84 -5.79
CA HIS A 122 7.00 10.62 -5.51
C HIS A 122 7.37 11.02 -4.06
N ALA A 123 6.90 12.18 -3.60
CA ALA A 123 7.12 12.63 -2.22
C ALA A 123 6.47 11.67 -1.20
N THR A 124 5.24 11.23 -1.46
CA THR A 124 4.51 10.27 -0.62
C THR A 124 5.22 8.92 -0.58
N ALA A 125 5.64 8.38 -1.73
CA ALA A 125 6.39 7.12 -1.80
C ALA A 125 7.70 7.20 -0.98
N SER A 126 8.45 8.28 -1.10
CA SER A 126 9.65 8.51 -0.30
C SER A 126 9.36 8.56 1.20
N GLU A 127 8.25 9.18 1.60
CA GLU A 127 7.86 9.22 3.01
C GLU A 127 7.39 7.85 3.54
N VAL A 128 6.69 7.06 2.72
CA VAL A 128 6.30 5.68 3.05
C VAL A 128 7.54 4.81 3.23
N ALA A 129 8.53 4.88 2.33
CA ALA A 129 9.79 4.13 2.46
C ALA A 129 10.53 4.48 3.75
N ARG A 130 10.62 5.78 4.08
CA ARG A 130 11.22 6.26 5.33
C ARG A 130 10.47 5.76 6.56
N SER A 131 9.15 5.81 6.55
CA SER A 131 8.29 5.36 7.65
C SER A 131 8.42 3.85 7.86
N ALA A 132 8.46 3.06 6.79
CA ALA A 132 8.70 1.62 6.86
C ALA A 132 10.08 1.28 7.45
N SER A 133 11.12 2.03 7.07
CA SER A 133 12.46 1.89 7.67
C SER A 133 12.45 2.19 9.16
N GLN A 134 11.79 3.26 9.60
CA GLN A 134 11.65 3.59 11.01
C GLN A 134 10.86 2.52 11.79
N ALA A 135 9.80 1.98 11.19
CA ALA A 135 9.02 0.89 11.79
C ALA A 135 9.84 -0.40 11.92
N ALA A 136 10.69 -0.72 10.94
CA ALA A 136 11.64 -1.84 11.01
C ALA A 136 12.68 -1.65 12.13
N ASP A 137 13.17 -0.42 12.34
CA ASP A 137 14.08 -0.11 13.46
C ASP A 137 13.38 -0.28 14.82
N ALA A 138 12.13 0.19 14.93
CA ALA A 138 11.33 0.02 16.15
C ALA A 138 11.03 -1.47 16.42
N ALA A 139 10.74 -2.25 15.39
CA ALA A 139 10.55 -3.70 15.49
C ALA A 139 11.84 -4.40 16.00
N ARG A 140 13.00 -4.05 15.46
CA ARG A 140 14.30 -4.57 15.94
C ARG A 140 14.61 -4.22 17.39
N HIS A 141 14.19 -3.03 17.83
CA HIS A 141 14.32 -2.65 19.25
C HIS A 141 13.39 -3.49 20.13
N ALA A 142 12.13 -3.64 19.71
CA ALA A 142 11.16 -4.46 20.44
C ALA A 142 11.58 -5.95 20.52
N ASP A 143 12.23 -6.49 19.49
CA ASP A 143 12.81 -7.83 19.49
C ASP A 143 13.85 -8.00 20.60
N LYS A 144 14.78 -7.03 20.71
CA LYS A 144 15.80 -7.05 21.79
C LYS A 144 15.19 -6.99 23.18
N GLU A 145 14.18 -6.15 23.38
CA GLU A 145 13.48 -6.04 24.66
C GLU A 145 12.72 -7.31 25.02
N ALA A 146 12.08 -7.95 24.04
CA ALA A 146 11.39 -9.22 24.24
C ALA A 146 12.37 -10.35 24.57
N ALA A 147 13.53 -10.40 23.90
CA ALA A 147 14.61 -11.36 24.20
C ALA A 147 15.16 -11.16 25.61
N LEU A 148 15.39 -9.90 26.04
CA LEU A 148 15.81 -9.58 27.41
C LEU A 148 14.74 -10.01 28.42
N GLY A 149 13.46 -9.74 28.14
CA GLY A 149 12.35 -10.15 29.00
C GLY A 149 12.29 -11.67 29.17
N ARG A 150 12.55 -12.43 28.09
CA ARG A 150 12.65 -13.90 28.15
C ARG A 150 13.79 -14.34 29.05
N ASP A 151 14.99 -13.76 28.93
CA ASP A 151 16.14 -14.12 29.76
C ASP A 151 15.89 -13.82 31.24
N VAL A 152 15.26 -12.69 31.55
CA VAL A 152 14.83 -12.36 32.93
C VAL A 152 13.80 -13.36 33.45
N SER A 153 12.86 -13.80 32.59
CA SER A 153 11.88 -14.83 32.97
C SER A 153 12.56 -16.18 33.29
N LEU A 154 13.53 -16.59 32.51
CA LEU A 154 14.29 -17.82 32.77
C LEU A 154 15.07 -17.71 34.09
N GLN A 155 15.75 -16.60 34.38
CA GLN A 155 16.42 -16.35 35.65
C GLN A 155 15.44 -16.37 36.82
N THR A 156 14.23 -15.90 36.62
CA THR A 156 13.16 -15.92 37.63
C THR A 156 12.73 -17.35 37.94
N ILE A 157 12.62 -18.22 36.93
CA ILE A 157 12.34 -19.65 37.12
C ILE A 157 13.45 -20.28 37.99
N ASP A 158 14.72 -20.09 37.63
CA ASP A 158 15.85 -20.63 38.39
C ASP A 158 15.83 -20.15 39.85
N ALA A 159 15.51 -18.88 40.08
CA ALA A 159 15.41 -18.30 41.43
C ALA A 159 14.27 -18.95 42.26
N ILE A 160 13.10 -19.17 41.64
CA ILE A 160 11.96 -19.82 42.29
C ILE A 160 12.25 -21.31 42.56
N GLU A 161 12.91 -21.99 41.65
CA GLU A 161 13.31 -23.40 41.86
C GLU A 161 14.31 -23.52 43.02
N ASN A 162 15.29 -22.62 43.09
CA ASN A 162 16.22 -22.56 44.24
C ASN A 162 15.48 -22.25 45.56
N LEU A 163 14.50 -21.37 45.54
CA LEU A 163 13.66 -21.10 46.69
C LEU A 163 12.84 -22.33 47.10
N ALA A 164 12.25 -23.06 46.16
CA ALA A 164 11.52 -24.31 46.44
C ALA A 164 12.41 -25.38 47.08
N SER A 165 13.63 -25.53 46.59
CA SER A 165 14.64 -26.43 47.20
C SER A 165 15.04 -26.00 48.63
N GLY A 166 15.16 -24.67 48.88
CA GLY A 166 15.42 -24.14 50.23
C GLY A 166 14.26 -24.41 51.19
N VAL A 167 13.01 -24.26 50.69
CA VAL A 167 11.81 -24.61 51.48
C VAL A 167 11.76 -26.09 51.84
N GLU A 168 12.08 -26.98 50.88
CA GLU A 168 12.12 -28.40 51.13
C GLU A 168 13.20 -28.80 52.19
N SER A 169 14.37 -28.18 52.10
CA SER A 169 15.44 -28.37 53.07
C SER A 169 15.03 -27.87 54.45
N ALA A 170 14.37 -26.72 54.55
CA ALA A 170 13.88 -26.19 55.81
C ALA A 170 12.76 -27.08 56.39
N THR A 171 11.88 -27.64 55.58
CA THR A 171 10.84 -28.59 55.98
C THR A 171 11.48 -29.82 56.66
N ALA A 172 12.49 -30.42 56.02
CA ALA A 172 13.19 -31.58 56.61
C ALA A 172 13.83 -31.29 57.98
N VAL A 173 14.40 -30.09 58.17
CA VAL A 173 14.96 -29.68 59.45
C VAL A 173 13.88 -29.52 60.52
N ILE A 174 12.71 -28.94 60.16
CA ILE A 174 11.60 -28.76 61.12
C ILE A 174 10.94 -30.10 61.46
N GLU A 175 10.83 -31.02 60.53
CA GLU A 175 10.33 -32.37 60.75
C GLU A 175 11.27 -33.14 61.71
N ALA A 176 12.59 -33.02 61.57
CA ALA A 176 13.55 -33.59 62.52
C ALA A 176 13.40 -32.97 63.92
N LEU A 177 13.23 -31.64 63.99
CA LEU A 177 12.97 -30.95 65.28
C LEU A 177 11.67 -31.42 65.94
N ALA A 178 10.63 -31.67 65.18
CA ALA A 178 9.35 -32.19 65.69
C ALA A 178 9.53 -33.57 66.28
N LYS A 179 10.31 -34.43 65.59
CA LYS A 179 10.65 -35.79 66.09
C LYS A 179 11.50 -35.75 67.35
N ASP A 180 12.54 -34.95 67.40
CA ASP A 180 13.39 -34.79 68.58
C ASP A 180 12.56 -34.30 69.79
N SER A 181 11.59 -33.41 69.56
CA SER A 181 10.66 -32.95 70.56
C SER A 181 9.72 -34.05 71.07
N GLU A 182 9.28 -34.96 70.21
CA GLU A 182 8.51 -36.15 70.57
C GLU A 182 9.34 -37.08 71.45
N ASP A 183 10.61 -37.32 71.11
CA ASP A 183 11.52 -38.17 71.86
C ASP A 183 11.78 -37.54 73.26
N ILE A 184 11.96 -36.20 73.34
CA ILE A 184 12.08 -35.50 74.63
C ILE A 184 10.82 -35.70 75.49
N GLY A 185 9.63 -35.60 74.88
CA GLY A 185 8.34 -35.85 75.55
C GLY A 185 8.29 -37.23 76.22
N SER A 186 8.72 -38.22 75.47
CA SER A 186 8.78 -39.60 75.98
C SER A 186 9.75 -39.75 77.16
N VAL A 187 10.90 -39.09 77.15
CA VAL A 187 11.86 -39.09 78.31
C VAL A 187 11.24 -38.37 79.51
N LEU A 188 10.51 -37.26 79.31
CA LEU A 188 9.82 -36.55 80.41
C LEU A 188 8.76 -37.41 81.08
N ASP A 189 7.99 -38.19 80.34
CA ASP A 189 7.03 -39.13 80.89
C ASP A 189 7.71 -40.18 81.80
N VAL A 190 8.90 -40.71 81.43
CA VAL A 190 9.66 -41.59 82.25
C VAL A 190 10.13 -40.90 83.53
N ILE A 191 10.67 -39.62 83.42
CA ILE A 191 11.15 -38.90 84.60
C ILE A 191 9.95 -38.60 85.53
N ARG A 192 8.81 -38.25 84.99
CA ARG A 192 7.60 -38.05 85.76
C ARG A 192 7.15 -39.26 86.55
N SER A 193 7.19 -40.43 85.88
CA SER A 193 6.87 -41.70 86.53
C SER A 193 7.87 -42.05 87.63
N ILE A 194 9.15 -41.78 87.45
CA ILE A 194 10.21 -42.02 88.48
C ILE A 194 9.97 -41.05 89.69
N ALA A 195 9.63 -39.78 89.41
CA ALA A 195 9.35 -38.81 90.48
C ALA A 195 8.08 -39.21 91.24
N GLU A 196 7.04 -39.73 90.60
CA GLU A 196 5.83 -40.24 91.22
C GLU A 196 6.12 -41.45 92.14
N GLN A 197 6.90 -42.41 91.60
CA GLN A 197 7.36 -43.58 92.40
C GLN A 197 8.22 -43.15 93.61
N THR A 198 9.11 -42.16 93.44
CA THR A 198 9.95 -41.59 94.45
C THR A 198 9.13 -40.89 95.56
N ASN A 199 8.10 -40.15 95.15
CA ASN A 199 7.15 -39.52 96.08
C ASN A 199 6.39 -40.54 96.89
N LEU A 200 5.96 -41.68 96.29
CA LEU A 200 5.29 -42.76 96.99
C LEU A 200 6.26 -43.51 97.95
N LEU A 201 7.51 -43.77 97.52
CA LEU A 201 8.54 -44.36 98.41
C LEU A 201 8.87 -43.50 99.58
N ALA A 202 9.01 -42.20 99.42
CA ALA A 202 9.24 -41.21 100.46
C ALA A 202 8.07 -41.11 101.44
N LEU A 203 6.81 -41.15 100.92
CA LEU A 203 5.61 -41.23 101.76
C LEU A 203 5.60 -42.48 102.68
N ASN A 204 5.90 -43.69 102.12
CA ASN A 204 6.00 -44.90 102.83
C ASN A 204 7.10 -44.86 103.89
N ALA A 205 8.25 -44.25 103.56
CA ALA A 205 9.37 -44.06 104.48
C ALA A 205 9.00 -43.11 105.61
N ALA A 206 8.26 -42.02 105.36
CA ALA A 206 7.75 -41.08 106.35
C ALA A 206 6.77 -41.74 107.32
N ILE A 207 5.85 -42.62 106.77
CA ILE A 207 4.90 -43.35 107.58
C ILE A 207 5.66 -44.34 108.53
N GLU A 208 6.66 -45.09 108.07
CA GLU A 208 7.39 -46.01 108.86
C GLU A 208 8.33 -45.29 109.89
N ALA A 209 8.88 -44.12 109.54
CA ALA A 209 9.65 -43.34 110.46
C ALA A 209 8.74 -42.75 111.61
N ALA A 210 7.48 -42.34 111.31
CA ALA A 210 6.50 -41.95 112.33
C ALA A 210 6.14 -43.12 113.24
N ARG A 211 6.12 -44.38 112.67
CA ARG A 211 5.81 -45.61 113.40
C ARG A 211 6.93 -46.01 114.38
N ALA A 212 8.19 -45.64 114.09
CA ALA A 212 9.36 -45.91 114.93
C ALA A 212 9.51 -44.92 116.11
N GLY A 213 8.65 -43.91 116.21
CA GLY A 213 8.66 -42.97 117.32
C GLY A 213 9.95 -42.09 117.38
N GLU A 214 10.51 -41.86 118.57
CA GLU A 214 11.72 -41.04 118.77
C GLU A 214 12.95 -41.58 117.97
N ALA A 215 13.07 -42.89 117.76
CA ALA A 215 14.16 -43.51 116.98
C ALA A 215 14.08 -43.22 115.50
N GLY A 216 12.89 -42.83 114.94
CA GLY A 216 12.67 -42.60 113.54
C GLY A 216 12.75 -41.11 113.14
N ARG A 217 12.92 -40.13 114.12
CA ARG A 217 12.88 -38.70 113.80
C ARG A 217 13.80 -38.22 112.69
N GLY A 218 15.04 -38.72 112.62
CA GLY A 218 16.02 -38.37 111.64
C GLY A 218 15.61 -38.90 110.25
N PHE A 219 15.02 -40.09 110.13
CA PHE A 219 14.50 -40.67 108.95
C PHE A 219 13.21 -39.92 108.43
N ALA A 220 12.39 -39.48 109.32
CA ALA A 220 11.18 -38.68 108.93
C ALA A 220 11.55 -37.40 108.24
N VAL A 221 12.57 -36.68 108.67
CA VAL A 221 13.07 -35.44 108.02
C VAL A 221 13.60 -35.69 106.62
N VAL A 222 14.39 -36.76 106.47
CA VAL A 222 14.95 -37.19 105.14
C VAL A 222 13.80 -37.58 104.22
N ALA A 223 12.82 -38.34 104.69
CA ALA A 223 11.66 -38.75 103.92
C ALA A 223 10.82 -37.54 103.40
N ASP A 224 10.57 -36.55 104.27
CA ASP A 224 9.85 -35.36 103.91
C ASP A 224 10.67 -34.48 102.89
N GLU A 225 12.01 -34.43 103.01
CA GLU A 225 12.88 -33.76 102.02
C GLU A 225 12.86 -34.42 100.66
N VAL A 226 12.99 -35.81 100.63
CA VAL A 226 12.86 -36.58 99.37
C VAL A 226 11.48 -36.42 98.75
N ARG A 227 10.44 -36.40 99.57
CA ARG A 227 9.07 -36.14 99.12
C ARG A 227 8.87 -34.74 98.46
N THR A 228 9.47 -33.73 99.07
CA THR A 228 9.46 -32.35 98.57
C THR A 228 10.26 -32.28 97.27
N LEU A 229 11.40 -32.94 97.18
CA LEU A 229 12.19 -32.94 95.91
C LEU A 229 11.50 -33.70 94.79
N ALA A 230 10.81 -34.81 95.11
CA ALA A 230 9.98 -35.53 94.09
C ALA A 230 8.84 -34.68 93.55
N SER A 231 8.12 -33.93 94.45
CA SER A 231 7.04 -32.99 94.02
C SER A 231 7.58 -31.85 93.13
N ARG A 232 8.74 -31.29 93.51
CA ARG A 232 9.42 -30.28 92.69
C ARG A 232 9.83 -30.81 91.33
N THR A 233 10.31 -32.05 91.28
CA THR A 233 10.69 -32.72 90.03
C THR A 233 9.45 -32.91 89.17
N GLN A 234 8.33 -33.39 89.71
CA GLN A 234 7.04 -33.46 88.99
C GLN A 234 6.61 -32.13 88.40
N GLN A 235 6.68 -31.06 89.20
CA GLN A 235 6.34 -29.72 88.68
C GLN A 235 7.25 -29.30 87.52
N SER A 236 8.56 -29.43 87.72
CA SER A 236 9.52 -29.06 86.65
C SER A 236 9.33 -29.89 85.34
N THR A 237 9.08 -31.19 85.51
CA THR A 237 8.77 -32.01 84.31
C THR A 237 7.50 -31.61 83.61
N GLN A 238 6.44 -31.17 84.34
CA GLN A 238 5.22 -30.63 83.78
C GLN A 238 5.48 -29.33 83.00
N GLU A 239 6.25 -28.42 83.59
CA GLU A 239 6.62 -27.16 82.92
C GLU A 239 7.39 -27.40 81.61
N ILE A 240 8.34 -28.37 81.63
CA ILE A 240 9.08 -28.75 80.41
C ILE A 240 8.18 -29.45 79.37
N ASN A 241 7.23 -30.30 79.82
CA ASN A 241 6.27 -30.96 78.94
C ASN A 241 5.37 -29.93 78.21
N ASP A 242 4.95 -28.89 78.94
CA ASP A 242 4.17 -27.77 78.32
C ASP A 242 5.03 -26.99 77.31
N MET A 243 6.32 -26.80 77.52
CA MET A 243 7.23 -26.20 76.56
C MET A 243 7.42 -27.09 75.31
N VAL A 244 7.57 -28.39 75.49
CA VAL A 244 7.69 -29.37 74.37
C VAL A 244 6.41 -29.38 73.52
N ALA A 245 5.22 -29.38 74.17
CA ALA A 245 3.94 -29.32 73.47
C ALA A 245 3.82 -28.03 72.59
N ARG A 246 4.30 -26.90 73.14
CA ARG A 246 4.35 -25.67 72.33
C ARG A 246 5.35 -25.76 71.16
N LEU A 247 6.49 -26.38 71.33
CA LEU A 247 7.46 -26.61 70.27
C LEU A 247 6.88 -27.52 69.16
N GLN A 248 6.24 -28.64 69.51
CA GLN A 248 5.55 -29.50 68.56
C GLN A 248 4.48 -28.82 67.77
N SER A 249 3.62 -28.01 68.46
CA SER A 249 2.59 -27.20 67.78
C SER A 249 3.20 -26.17 66.82
N GLY A 250 4.30 -25.51 67.24
CA GLY A 250 5.02 -24.56 66.39
C GLY A 250 5.66 -25.20 65.16
N ALA A 251 6.25 -26.39 65.38
CA ALA A 251 6.81 -27.17 64.25
C ALA A 251 5.74 -27.61 63.23
N ALA A 252 4.60 -28.10 63.72
CA ALA A 252 3.48 -28.45 62.83
C ALA A 252 2.96 -27.26 62.00
N GLN A 253 2.85 -26.09 62.65
CA GLN A 253 2.44 -24.86 61.92
C GLN A 253 3.51 -24.44 60.88
N ALA A 254 4.80 -24.56 61.21
CA ALA A 254 5.87 -24.24 60.32
C ALA A 254 5.86 -25.15 59.06
N VAL A 255 5.69 -26.47 59.27
CA VAL A 255 5.58 -27.45 58.17
C VAL A 255 4.39 -27.10 57.25
N ALA A 256 3.21 -26.76 57.80
CA ALA A 256 2.06 -26.37 57.01
C ALA A 256 2.31 -25.05 56.23
N ALA A 257 3.00 -24.08 56.78
CA ALA A 257 3.42 -22.87 56.10
C ALA A 257 4.41 -23.13 54.96
N MET A 258 5.38 -24.02 55.19
CA MET A 258 6.36 -24.43 54.17
C MET A 258 5.69 -25.18 53.01
N GLU A 259 4.73 -26.06 53.27
CA GLU A 259 3.97 -26.72 52.20
C GLU A 259 3.18 -25.75 51.34
N THR A 260 2.55 -24.74 51.99
CA THR A 260 1.90 -23.65 51.27
C THR A 260 2.88 -22.87 50.37
N GLY A 261 4.06 -22.55 50.92
CA GLY A 261 5.15 -21.91 50.17
C GLY A 261 5.62 -22.74 48.96
N ARG A 262 5.74 -24.04 49.10
CA ARG A 262 6.10 -24.95 48.05
C ARG A 262 5.08 -24.97 46.89
N VAL A 263 3.78 -24.99 47.23
CA VAL A 263 2.69 -24.93 46.25
C VAL A 263 2.72 -23.61 45.51
N GLN A 264 2.92 -22.48 46.23
CA GLN A 264 3.03 -21.16 45.63
C GLN A 264 4.26 -21.03 44.70
N ALA A 265 5.40 -21.59 45.08
CA ALA A 265 6.59 -21.60 44.26
C ALA A 265 6.35 -22.35 42.93
N ARG A 266 5.71 -23.52 42.96
CA ARG A 266 5.34 -24.28 41.74
C ARG A 266 4.39 -23.52 40.85
N ALA A 267 3.37 -22.87 41.43
CA ALA A 267 2.44 -21.99 40.66
C ALA A 267 3.19 -20.82 40.04
N GLY A 268 4.18 -20.25 40.73
CA GLY A 268 5.04 -19.18 40.23
C GLY A 268 5.87 -19.63 39.01
N VAL A 269 6.45 -20.79 39.02
CA VAL A 269 7.17 -21.37 37.87
C VAL A 269 6.24 -21.55 36.67
N GLU A 270 5.06 -22.16 36.88
CA GLU A 270 4.07 -22.36 35.82
C GLU A 270 3.65 -21.04 35.18
N GLN A 271 3.39 -20.01 35.99
CA GLN A 271 3.01 -18.69 35.50
C GLN A 271 4.15 -18.02 34.72
N THR A 272 5.39 -18.17 35.17
CA THR A 272 6.56 -17.62 34.46
C THR A 272 6.80 -18.32 33.13
N LEU A 273 6.59 -19.65 33.06
CA LEU A 273 6.65 -20.42 31.80
C LEU A 273 5.59 -19.91 30.80
N LYS A 274 4.37 -19.61 31.26
CA LYS A 274 3.34 -18.99 30.39
C LYS A 274 3.77 -17.62 29.87
N THR A 275 4.42 -16.82 30.72
CA THR A 275 4.98 -15.51 30.33
C THR A 275 6.05 -15.68 29.26
N THR A 276 6.94 -16.64 29.40
CA THR A 276 7.99 -16.97 28.41
C THR A 276 7.39 -17.35 27.06
N ALA A 277 6.36 -18.20 27.05
CA ALA A 277 5.65 -18.59 25.83
C ALA A 277 4.95 -17.38 25.14
N CYS A 278 4.38 -16.46 25.92
CA CYS A 278 3.84 -15.22 25.39
C CYS A 278 4.91 -14.33 24.74
N LEU A 279 6.09 -14.22 25.36
CA LEU A 279 7.22 -13.47 24.81
C LEU A 279 7.72 -14.07 23.50
N GLU A 280 7.79 -15.39 23.38
CA GLU A 280 8.14 -16.09 22.13
C GLU A 280 7.13 -15.78 21.00
N SER A 281 5.84 -15.74 21.32
CA SER A 281 4.79 -15.33 20.36
C SER A 281 4.95 -13.89 19.92
N ILE A 282 5.33 -13.00 20.84
CA ILE A 282 5.61 -11.58 20.53
C ILE A 282 6.83 -11.49 19.60
N VAL A 283 7.91 -12.17 19.86
CA VAL A 283 9.11 -12.24 18.99
C VAL A 283 8.72 -12.68 17.58
N SER A 284 7.93 -13.74 17.45
CA SER A 284 7.45 -14.22 16.14
C SER A 284 6.63 -13.15 15.38
N ALA A 285 5.76 -12.44 16.09
CA ALA A 285 4.98 -11.34 15.51
C ALA A 285 5.88 -10.18 15.07
N ILE A 286 6.90 -9.83 15.86
CA ILE A 286 7.86 -8.77 15.55
C ILE A 286 8.67 -9.13 14.28
N HIS A 287 9.12 -10.36 14.12
CA HIS A 287 9.78 -10.80 12.88
C HIS A 287 8.88 -10.62 11.67
N THR A 288 7.60 -11.00 11.77
CA THR A 288 6.61 -10.78 10.69
C THR A 288 6.45 -9.29 10.36
N ILE A 289 6.39 -8.43 11.37
CA ILE A 289 6.30 -6.96 11.18
C ILE A 289 7.57 -6.44 10.49
N ASN A 290 8.74 -6.89 10.87
CA ASN A 290 9.99 -6.50 10.24
C ASN A 290 10.03 -6.88 8.76
N ASP A 291 9.64 -8.12 8.42
CA ASP A 291 9.59 -8.60 7.04
C ASP A 291 8.58 -7.80 6.19
N MET A 292 7.41 -7.50 6.75
CA MET A 292 6.42 -6.63 6.09
C MET A 292 6.97 -5.22 5.84
N ASN A 293 7.70 -4.62 6.79
CA ASN A 293 8.28 -3.30 6.63
C ASN A 293 9.34 -3.27 5.52
N VAL A 294 10.15 -4.33 5.38
CA VAL A 294 11.10 -4.46 4.27
C VAL A 294 10.37 -4.51 2.93
N GLN A 295 9.25 -5.25 2.84
CA GLN A 295 8.44 -5.31 1.62
C GLN A 295 7.79 -3.96 1.30
N ILE A 296 7.26 -3.25 2.30
CA ILE A 296 6.67 -1.91 2.13
C ILE A 296 7.72 -0.92 1.62
N ALA A 297 8.91 -0.92 2.19
CA ALA A 297 10.00 -0.06 1.75
C ALA A 297 10.39 -0.33 0.28
N SER A 298 10.51 -1.61 -0.11
CA SER A 298 10.82 -1.99 -1.49
C SER A 298 9.70 -1.60 -2.46
N ALA A 299 8.42 -1.80 -2.09
CA ALA A 299 7.28 -1.39 -2.90
C ALA A 299 7.21 0.14 -3.07
N ALA A 300 7.56 0.89 -2.03
CA ALA A 300 7.61 2.36 -2.09
C ALA A 300 8.76 2.86 -2.99
N GLU A 301 9.92 2.21 -2.97
CA GLU A 301 11.01 2.49 -3.90
C GLU A 301 10.61 2.22 -5.36
N GLU A 302 9.91 1.11 -5.63
CA GLU A 302 9.38 0.80 -6.95
C GLU A 302 8.33 1.83 -7.40
N GLN A 303 7.42 2.25 -6.52
CA GLN A 303 6.46 3.32 -6.79
C GLN A 303 7.15 4.64 -7.13
N SER A 304 8.24 4.98 -6.44
CA SER A 304 9.04 6.18 -6.72
C SER A 304 9.64 6.11 -8.13
N ALA A 305 10.22 4.96 -8.53
CA ALA A 305 10.78 4.76 -9.87
C ALA A 305 9.71 4.85 -10.97
N VAL A 306 8.53 4.24 -10.75
CA VAL A 306 7.39 4.33 -11.69
C VAL A 306 6.90 5.78 -11.80
N SER A 307 6.84 6.54 -10.70
CA SER A 307 6.44 7.95 -10.72
C SER A 307 7.40 8.81 -11.55
N GLU A 308 8.71 8.54 -11.48
CA GLU A 308 9.71 9.20 -12.33
C GLU A 308 9.53 8.85 -13.82
N GLU A 309 9.21 7.60 -14.15
CA GLU A 309 8.97 7.18 -15.53
C GLU A 309 7.72 7.84 -16.11
N ILE A 310 6.63 7.90 -15.31
CA ILE A 310 5.40 8.62 -15.69
C ILE A 310 5.70 10.11 -15.87
N THR A 311 6.49 10.73 -15.00
CA THR A 311 6.89 12.13 -15.13
C THR A 311 7.62 12.41 -16.44
N ARG A 312 8.53 11.51 -16.86
CA ARG A 312 9.20 11.62 -18.17
C ARG A 312 8.20 11.50 -19.33
N SER A 313 7.24 10.59 -19.21
CA SER A 313 6.17 10.41 -20.21
C SER A 313 5.27 11.65 -20.30
N VAL A 314 4.95 12.27 -19.18
CA VAL A 314 4.17 13.51 -19.10
C VAL A 314 4.89 14.67 -19.79
N VAL A 315 6.21 14.80 -19.64
CA VAL A 315 7.02 15.80 -20.36
C VAL A 315 6.96 15.56 -21.86
N ALA A 316 7.11 14.32 -22.32
CA ALA A 316 7.04 13.99 -23.73
C ALA A 316 5.64 14.27 -24.34
N ILE A 317 4.56 14.01 -23.59
CA ILE A 317 3.19 14.35 -24.01
C ILE A 317 3.00 15.87 -24.08
N ASN A 318 3.58 16.61 -23.15
CA ASN A 318 3.57 18.08 -23.15
C ASN A 318 4.22 18.66 -24.41
N ASP A 319 5.39 18.14 -24.79
CA ASP A 319 6.10 18.56 -25.99
C ASP A 319 5.28 18.27 -27.25
N LEU A 320 4.70 17.06 -27.35
CA LEU A 320 3.82 16.67 -28.45
C LEU A 320 2.54 17.54 -28.53
N THR A 321 1.97 17.91 -27.39
CA THR A 321 0.80 18.81 -27.33
C THR A 321 1.15 20.20 -27.86
N THR A 322 2.33 20.70 -27.54
CA THR A 322 2.84 21.98 -28.04
C THR A 322 3.06 21.90 -29.56
N GLU A 323 3.72 20.86 -30.06
CA GLU A 323 3.95 20.67 -31.49
C GLU A 323 2.61 20.55 -32.27
N THR A 324 1.62 19.84 -31.71
CA THR A 324 0.29 19.71 -32.31
C THR A 324 -0.44 21.07 -32.35
N THR A 325 -0.28 21.89 -31.33
CA THR A 325 -0.87 23.24 -31.28
C THR A 325 -0.26 24.14 -32.36
N ASP A 326 1.06 24.11 -32.51
CA ASP A 326 1.78 24.87 -33.53
C ASP A 326 1.37 24.41 -34.95
N GLY A 327 1.24 23.11 -35.16
CA GLY A 327 0.77 22.52 -36.42
C GLY A 327 -0.68 22.91 -36.76
N ALA A 328 -1.55 22.96 -35.75
CA ALA A 328 -2.93 23.43 -35.92
C ALA A 328 -2.96 24.92 -36.28
N MET A 329 -2.18 25.78 -35.66
CA MET A 329 -2.09 27.22 -36.00
C MET A 329 -1.57 27.39 -37.42
N GLN A 330 -0.54 26.67 -37.85
CA GLN A 330 -0.03 26.72 -39.21
C GLN A 330 -1.08 26.29 -40.23
N THR A 331 -1.78 25.19 -39.98
CA THR A 331 -2.85 24.70 -40.86
C THR A 331 -4.01 25.70 -40.98
N THR A 332 -4.37 26.42 -39.89
CA THR A 332 -5.36 27.47 -39.94
C THR A 332 -4.91 28.61 -40.87
N GLN A 333 -3.64 29.02 -40.77
CA GLN A 333 -3.08 30.08 -41.63
C GLN A 333 -3.08 29.66 -43.09
N ASP A 334 -2.62 28.41 -43.40
CA ASP A 334 -2.58 27.89 -44.78
C ASP A 334 -4.01 27.78 -45.36
N SER A 335 -5.01 27.39 -44.56
CA SER A 335 -6.40 27.31 -44.97
C SER A 335 -6.96 28.72 -45.30
N HIS A 336 -6.58 29.75 -44.56
CA HIS A 336 -6.97 31.14 -44.87
C HIS A 336 -6.33 31.68 -46.16
N GLU A 337 -5.14 31.23 -46.55
CA GLU A 337 -4.50 31.63 -47.79
C GLU A 337 -5.15 30.96 -49.03
N VAL A 338 -5.77 29.83 -48.88
CA VAL A 338 -6.41 29.02 -49.91
C VAL A 338 -7.86 29.45 -50.13
N ALA A 339 -8.57 29.91 -49.11
CA ALA A 339 -9.97 30.37 -49.15
C ALA A 339 -10.11 31.78 -49.74
#